data_28aaef4e571518c4aae878c84c96413a
#
_entry.id   28aaef4e571518c4aae878c84c96413a
#
_cell.length_a   1.000
_cell.length_b   1.000
_cell.length_c   1.000
_cell.angle_alpha   90.00
_cell.angle_beta   90.00
_cell.angle_gamma   90.00
#
_symmetry.space_group_name_H-M   'P 1'
#
loop_
_entity.id
_entity.type
_entity.pdbx_description
1 polymer ?
#
loop_
_entity_poly.entity_id
_entity_poly.type
_entity_poly.pdbx_seq_one_letter_code
_entity_poly.pdbx_strand_id
1 'polypeptide(L)'
;MSNQSIYEQQAKLNEENASKAHTESPEWAIIMYFYAALHWVNNYAHKRGEMSKLQDINKKTSPHTLRKRYVKKVSQHKGNKDELYENYKFLFDESMVARYLEDGEFECINMTSREYYKECNIKDYIDSLETIKKMLRG
;
A
#
# COMPACT_ATOMS: atom_id res chain seq x y z
N MET A 1 0.53 -2.98 28.15
CA MET A 1 1.25 -3.68 27.10
C MET A 1 0.53 -3.55 25.77
N SER A 2 1.30 -3.26 24.75
CA SER A 2 0.75 -3.14 23.42
C SER A 2 0.45 -4.53 22.85
N ASN A 3 -0.81 -4.76 22.43
CA ASN A 3 -1.20 -6.00 21.76
C ASN A 3 -1.11 -5.84 20.23
N GLN A 4 -0.04 -5.18 19.77
CA GLN A 4 0.15 -4.97 18.34
C GLN A 4 0.39 -6.30 17.62
N SER A 5 -0.35 -6.53 16.55
CA SER A 5 -0.11 -7.66 15.68
C SER A 5 1.23 -7.52 14.98
N ILE A 6 1.73 -8.62 14.43
CA ILE A 6 2.95 -8.59 13.63
C ILE A 6 2.75 -7.68 12.39
N TYR A 7 1.53 -7.61 11.88
CA TYR A 7 1.23 -6.75 10.71
C TYR A 7 1.30 -5.28 11.07
N GLU A 8 0.79 -4.90 12.23
CA GLU A 8 0.89 -3.52 12.71
C GLU A 8 2.35 -3.13 12.94
N GLN A 9 3.13 -4.02 13.56
CA GLN A 9 4.55 -3.79 13.79
C GLN A 9 5.30 -3.61 12.47
N GLN A 10 5.01 -4.46 11.48
CA GLN A 10 5.66 -4.38 10.18
C GLN A 10 5.27 -3.11 9.43
N ALA A 11 3.99 -2.71 9.51
CA ALA A 11 3.54 -1.48 8.89
C ALA A 11 4.31 -0.27 9.46
N LYS A 12 4.42 -0.19 10.77
CA LYS A 12 5.14 0.91 11.43
C LYS A 12 6.63 0.91 11.08
N LEU A 13 7.23 -0.27 10.99
CA LEU A 13 8.64 -0.39 10.58
C LEU A 13 8.83 0.13 9.15
N ASN A 14 7.93 -0.22 8.24
CA ASN A 14 8.01 0.27 6.86
C ASN A 14 7.84 1.78 6.79
N GLU A 15 6.95 2.36 7.60
CA GLU A 15 6.78 3.82 7.66
C GLU A 15 8.06 4.50 8.15
N GLU A 16 8.67 3.96 9.18
CA GLU A 16 9.92 4.48 9.71
C GLU A 16 11.04 4.45 8.66
N ASN A 17 11.19 3.32 7.98
CA ASN A 17 12.20 3.16 6.94
C ASN A 17 11.92 4.08 5.75
N ALA A 18 10.66 4.24 5.36
CA ALA A 18 10.28 5.15 4.29
C ALA A 18 10.66 6.59 4.65
N SER A 19 10.39 7.01 5.88
CA SER A 19 10.72 8.34 6.35
C SER A 19 12.23 8.60 6.30
N LYS A 20 13.03 7.59 6.62
CA LYS A 20 14.50 7.71 6.55
C LYS A 20 15.01 7.80 5.12
N ALA A 21 14.34 7.14 4.18
CA ALA A 21 14.80 7.03 2.80
C ALA A 21 14.31 8.16 1.90
N HIS A 22 13.27 8.89 2.28
CA HIS A 22 12.52 9.72 1.33
C HIS A 22 13.34 10.87 0.72
N THR A 23 14.36 11.37 1.40
CA THR A 23 15.18 12.47 0.89
C THR A 23 16.19 11.99 -0.16
N GLU A 24 16.89 10.91 0.14
CA GLU A 24 17.98 10.41 -0.73
C GLU A 24 17.49 9.41 -1.78
N SER A 25 16.44 8.68 -1.48
CA SER A 25 15.96 7.61 -2.35
C SER A 25 14.42 7.59 -2.36
N PRO A 26 13.78 8.62 -2.95
CA PRO A 26 12.32 8.69 -2.95
C PRO A 26 11.66 7.46 -3.58
N GLU A 27 12.28 6.84 -4.58
CA GLU A 27 11.77 5.62 -5.19
C GLU A 27 11.65 4.48 -4.19
N TRP A 28 12.62 4.33 -3.28
CA TRP A 28 12.56 3.32 -2.23
C TRP A 28 11.53 3.67 -1.16
N ALA A 29 11.42 4.96 -0.82
CA ALA A 29 10.41 5.42 0.14
C ALA A 29 9.01 5.09 -0.36
N ILE A 30 8.73 5.32 -1.64
CA ILE A 30 7.41 5.02 -2.24
C ILE A 30 7.10 3.53 -2.13
N ILE A 31 8.06 2.66 -2.41
CA ILE A 31 7.89 1.22 -2.26
C ILE A 31 7.54 0.88 -0.81
N MET A 32 8.26 1.45 0.14
CA MET A 32 8.04 1.17 1.55
C MET A 32 6.70 1.73 2.07
N TYR A 33 6.26 2.90 1.58
CA TYR A 33 4.94 3.42 1.93
C TYR A 33 3.83 2.51 1.43
N PHE A 34 3.98 1.95 0.22
CA PHE A 34 3.00 0.97 -0.26
C PHE A 34 2.99 -0.27 0.64
N TYR A 35 4.16 -0.81 1.00
CA TYR A 35 4.19 -2.00 1.87
C TYR A 35 3.66 -1.69 3.26
N ALA A 36 3.83 -0.47 3.75
CA ALA A 36 3.17 -0.06 5.00
C ALA A 36 1.65 -0.16 4.85
N ALA A 37 1.10 0.38 3.76
CA ALA A 37 -0.34 0.30 3.49
C ALA A 37 -0.81 -1.16 3.40
N LEU A 38 -0.04 -2.00 2.72
CA LEU A 38 -0.32 -3.42 2.59
C LEU A 38 -0.44 -4.09 3.96
N HIS A 39 0.48 -3.80 4.86
CA HIS A 39 0.46 -4.40 6.19
C HIS A 39 -0.64 -3.83 7.09
N TRP A 40 -1.02 -2.56 6.89
CA TRP A 40 -2.19 -2.01 7.58
C TRP A 40 -3.47 -2.70 7.13
N VAL A 41 -3.59 -3.03 5.84
CA VAL A 41 -4.72 -3.82 5.33
C VAL A 41 -4.70 -5.23 5.95
N ASN A 42 -3.53 -5.87 5.98
CA ASN A 42 -3.39 -7.18 6.61
C ASN A 42 -3.81 -7.12 8.10
N ASN A 43 -3.39 -6.08 8.81
CA ASN A 43 -3.75 -5.89 10.20
C ASN A 43 -5.26 -5.76 10.38
N TYR A 44 -5.91 -4.99 9.52
CA TYR A 44 -7.35 -4.83 9.55
C TYR A 44 -8.06 -6.17 9.35
N ALA A 45 -7.65 -6.92 8.33
CA ALA A 45 -8.22 -8.24 8.05
C ALA A 45 -7.98 -9.21 9.21
N HIS A 46 -6.77 -9.19 9.79
CA HIS A 46 -6.42 -10.03 10.92
C HIS A 46 -7.34 -9.77 12.13
N LYS A 47 -7.53 -8.51 12.46
CA LYS A 47 -8.38 -8.13 13.61
C LYS A 47 -9.84 -8.52 13.41
N ARG A 48 -10.29 -8.59 12.18
CA ARG A 48 -11.68 -8.97 11.86
C ARG A 48 -11.84 -10.47 11.60
N GLY A 49 -10.75 -11.25 11.71
CA GLY A 49 -10.81 -12.68 11.40
C GLY A 49 -11.04 -12.97 9.93
N GLU A 50 -10.57 -12.09 9.04
CA GLU A 50 -10.84 -12.17 7.61
C GLU A 50 -9.61 -12.45 6.76
N MET A 51 -8.53 -12.93 7.37
CA MET A 51 -7.29 -13.22 6.63
C MET A 51 -7.49 -14.25 5.52
N SER A 52 -8.45 -15.15 5.67
CA SER A 52 -8.74 -16.14 4.61
C SER A 52 -9.18 -15.49 3.30
N LYS A 53 -9.74 -14.28 3.36
CA LYS A 53 -10.14 -13.54 2.15
C LYS A 53 -8.95 -13.03 1.34
N LEU A 54 -7.76 -13.02 1.94
CA LEU A 54 -6.52 -12.59 1.30
C LEU A 54 -5.70 -13.77 0.77
N GLN A 55 -6.25 -14.97 0.85
CA GLN A 55 -5.56 -16.18 0.45
C GLN A 55 -6.38 -16.96 -0.58
N ASP A 56 -5.68 -17.53 -1.55
CA ASP A 56 -6.30 -18.46 -2.51
C ASP A 56 -5.59 -19.81 -2.38
N ILE A 57 -6.29 -20.79 -1.84
CA ILE A 57 -5.77 -22.14 -1.60
C ILE A 57 -5.24 -22.76 -2.91
N ASN A 58 -5.91 -22.47 -4.02
CA ASN A 58 -5.53 -23.01 -5.32
C ASN A 58 -4.41 -22.22 -6.01
N LYS A 59 -3.97 -21.13 -5.41
CA LYS A 59 -2.88 -20.25 -5.89
C LYS A 59 -3.08 -19.75 -7.32
N LYS A 60 -4.34 -19.62 -7.76
CA LYS A 60 -4.67 -19.12 -9.09
C LYS A 60 -4.72 -17.58 -9.14
N THR A 61 -4.98 -16.95 -8.01
CA THR A 61 -5.08 -15.51 -7.93
C THR A 61 -3.93 -14.98 -7.07
N SER A 62 -3.24 -13.96 -7.56
CA SER A 62 -2.11 -13.40 -6.83
C SER A 62 -2.55 -12.74 -5.52
N PRO A 63 -1.70 -12.74 -4.50
CA PRO A 63 -2.00 -12.05 -3.24
C PRO A 63 -2.33 -10.56 -3.42
N HIS A 64 -1.66 -9.88 -4.33
CA HIS A 64 -1.94 -8.47 -4.61
C HIS A 64 -3.34 -8.27 -5.18
N THR A 65 -3.78 -9.16 -6.08
CA THR A 65 -5.13 -9.08 -6.64
C THR A 65 -6.18 -9.32 -5.57
N LEU A 66 -5.98 -10.34 -4.73
CA LEU A 66 -6.91 -10.63 -3.63
C LEU A 66 -7.01 -9.46 -2.67
N ARG A 67 -5.87 -8.84 -2.34
CA ARG A 67 -5.85 -7.72 -1.41
C ARG A 67 -6.56 -6.49 -1.98
N LYS A 68 -6.36 -6.20 -3.27
CA LYS A 68 -7.08 -5.10 -3.94
C LYS A 68 -8.58 -5.33 -3.92
N ARG A 69 -9.03 -6.55 -4.19
CA ARG A 69 -10.45 -6.90 -4.13
C ARG A 69 -11.01 -6.73 -2.72
N TYR A 70 -10.25 -7.15 -1.72
CA TYR A 70 -10.63 -7.01 -0.33
C TYR A 70 -10.78 -5.52 0.05
N VAL A 71 -9.79 -4.71 -0.29
CA VAL A 71 -9.81 -3.26 -0.02
C VAL A 71 -11.02 -2.61 -0.68
N LYS A 72 -11.32 -3.00 -1.91
CA LYS A 72 -12.48 -2.46 -2.62
C LYS A 72 -13.79 -2.79 -1.91
N LYS A 73 -13.94 -4.01 -1.43
CA LYS A 73 -15.13 -4.42 -0.67
C LYS A 73 -15.25 -3.66 0.65
N VAL A 74 -14.14 -3.51 1.37
CA VAL A 74 -14.12 -2.74 2.61
C VAL A 74 -14.50 -1.29 2.34
N SER A 75 -13.96 -0.71 1.28
CA SER A 75 -14.25 0.66 0.88
C SER A 75 -15.73 0.86 0.61
N GLN A 76 -16.33 -0.03 -0.16
CA GLN A 76 -17.77 0.01 -0.47
C GLN A 76 -18.62 -0.16 0.78
N HIS A 77 -18.24 -1.10 1.64
CA HIS A 77 -18.98 -1.37 2.89
C HIS A 77 -18.96 -0.18 3.84
N LYS A 78 -17.86 0.56 3.87
CA LYS A 78 -17.74 1.77 4.71
C LYS A 78 -18.47 2.98 4.12
N GLY A 79 -18.90 2.91 2.85
CA GLY A 79 -19.65 3.99 2.22
C GLY A 79 -18.84 5.23 1.90
N ASN A 80 -17.53 5.08 1.72
CA ASN A 80 -16.64 6.21 1.48
C ASN A 80 -16.33 6.44 -0.01
N LYS A 81 -17.23 6.03 -0.91
CA LYS A 81 -17.13 6.27 -2.36
C LYS A 81 -15.80 5.81 -2.96
N ASP A 82 -15.31 4.65 -2.52
CA ASP A 82 -14.06 4.05 -2.98
C ASP A 82 -12.80 4.84 -2.58
N GLU A 83 -12.89 5.79 -1.66
CA GLU A 83 -11.74 6.58 -1.25
C GLU A 83 -10.61 5.71 -0.69
N LEU A 84 -10.94 4.72 0.14
CA LEU A 84 -9.94 3.78 0.66
C LEU A 84 -9.27 3.03 -0.49
N TYR A 85 -10.07 2.50 -1.41
CA TYR A 85 -9.56 1.74 -2.55
C TYR A 85 -8.69 2.61 -3.46
N GLU A 86 -9.13 3.85 -3.76
CA GLU A 86 -8.38 4.74 -4.64
C GLU A 86 -7.02 5.10 -4.06
N ASN A 87 -6.93 5.36 -2.76
CA ASN A 87 -5.66 5.65 -2.11
C ASN A 87 -4.74 4.43 -2.09
N TYR A 88 -5.29 3.25 -1.82
CA TYR A 88 -4.52 2.02 -1.84
C TYR A 88 -4.00 1.74 -3.25
N LYS A 89 -4.86 1.88 -4.26
CA LYS A 89 -4.50 1.66 -5.66
C LYS A 89 -3.42 2.63 -6.11
N PHE A 90 -3.51 3.90 -5.70
CA PHE A 90 -2.48 4.89 -6.01
C PHE A 90 -1.11 4.43 -5.52
N LEU A 91 -1.01 4.04 -4.25
CA LEU A 91 0.26 3.56 -3.71
C LEU A 91 0.74 2.28 -4.39
N PHE A 92 -0.18 1.37 -4.71
CA PHE A 92 0.16 0.15 -5.43
C PHE A 92 0.74 0.46 -6.81
N ASP A 93 0.04 1.27 -7.60
CA ASP A 93 0.46 1.60 -8.97
C ASP A 93 1.81 2.30 -8.97
N GLU A 94 2.01 3.24 -8.04
CA GLU A 94 3.28 3.95 -7.93
C GLU A 94 4.41 3.03 -7.50
N SER A 95 4.13 2.06 -6.63
CA SER A 95 5.15 1.09 -6.24
C SER A 95 5.55 0.20 -7.42
N MET A 96 4.61 -0.07 -8.36
CA MET A 96 4.91 -0.82 -9.56
C MET A 96 5.87 -0.06 -10.47
N VAL A 97 5.64 1.25 -10.65
CA VAL A 97 6.58 2.09 -11.40
C VAL A 97 7.95 2.07 -10.74
N ALA A 98 8.01 2.26 -9.42
CA ALA A 98 9.27 2.30 -8.69
C ALA A 98 10.05 0.99 -8.78
N ARG A 99 9.34 -0.16 -8.76
CA ARG A 99 9.98 -1.48 -8.75
C ARG A 99 10.30 -2.01 -10.13
N TYR A 100 9.41 -1.80 -11.12
CA TYR A 100 9.45 -2.51 -12.39
C TYR A 100 9.53 -1.59 -13.60
N LEU A 101 9.51 -0.28 -13.42
CA LEU A 101 9.49 0.70 -14.50
C LEU A 101 8.31 0.50 -15.45
N GLU A 102 7.17 0.12 -14.90
CA GLU A 102 5.93 -0.07 -15.63
C GLU A 102 4.82 0.73 -14.94
N ASP A 103 4.03 1.44 -15.73
CA ASP A 103 2.88 2.16 -15.18
C ASP A 103 1.71 1.19 -14.93
N GLY A 104 0.58 1.72 -14.43
CA GLY A 104 -0.59 0.90 -14.13
C GLY A 104 -1.23 0.24 -15.36
N GLU A 105 -0.81 0.62 -16.56
CA GLU A 105 -1.27 0.04 -17.83
C GLU A 105 -0.20 -0.85 -18.45
N PHE A 106 0.87 -1.15 -17.71
CA PHE A 106 2.01 -1.97 -18.13
C PHE A 106 2.82 -1.36 -19.27
N GLU A 107 2.77 -0.04 -19.42
CA GLU A 107 3.65 0.67 -20.35
C GLU A 107 5.00 0.92 -19.69
N CYS A 108 6.07 0.63 -20.43
CA CYS A 108 7.43 0.79 -19.93
C CYS A 108 7.79 2.26 -19.76
N ILE A 109 8.39 2.57 -18.61
CA ILE A 109 8.95 3.89 -18.32
C ILE A 109 10.41 3.89 -18.81
N ASN A 110 10.75 4.85 -19.67
CA ASN A 110 12.07 4.89 -20.30
C ASN A 110 13.09 5.74 -19.51
N MET A 111 13.12 5.52 -18.20
CA MET A 111 14.08 6.16 -17.30
C MET A 111 14.14 5.37 -16.01
N THR A 112 15.18 5.60 -15.19
CA THR A 112 15.28 4.93 -13.89
C THR A 112 14.18 5.44 -12.96
N SER A 113 13.83 4.62 -11.96
CA SER A 113 12.84 5.04 -10.96
C SER A 113 13.32 6.28 -10.19
N ARG A 114 14.62 6.40 -9.95
CA ARG A 114 15.17 7.58 -9.29
C ARG A 114 14.94 8.84 -10.12
N GLU A 115 15.17 8.78 -11.42
CA GLU A 115 14.89 9.91 -12.32
C GLU A 115 13.42 10.24 -12.36
N TYR A 116 12.57 9.21 -12.43
CA TYR A 116 11.12 9.39 -12.50
C TYR A 116 10.59 10.10 -11.25
N TYR A 117 11.10 9.74 -10.06
CA TYR A 117 10.63 10.29 -8.80
C TYR A 117 11.48 11.44 -8.26
N LYS A 118 12.45 11.92 -9.03
CA LYS A 118 13.37 12.96 -8.61
C LYS A 118 12.66 14.22 -8.07
N GLU A 119 11.57 14.60 -8.69
CA GLU A 119 10.82 15.80 -8.32
C GLU A 119 9.44 15.48 -7.78
N CYS A 120 9.22 14.24 -7.32
CA CYS A 120 7.93 13.88 -6.76
C CYS A 120 7.68 14.62 -5.44
N ASN A 121 6.41 14.87 -5.16
CA ASN A 121 5.99 15.41 -3.87
C ASN A 121 5.73 14.24 -2.92
N ILE A 122 6.70 13.94 -2.08
CA ILE A 122 6.60 12.80 -1.15
C ILE A 122 5.39 12.92 -0.23
N LYS A 123 4.92 14.14 0.03
CA LYS A 123 3.74 14.37 0.86
C LYS A 123 2.50 13.70 0.29
N ASP A 124 2.37 13.60 -1.03
CA ASP A 124 1.21 12.94 -1.66
C ASP A 124 1.11 11.48 -1.23
N TYR A 125 2.25 10.79 -1.11
CA TYR A 125 2.29 9.39 -0.70
C TYR A 125 2.02 9.23 0.79
N ILE A 126 2.55 10.14 1.59
CA ILE A 126 2.29 10.16 3.03
C ILE A 126 0.81 10.42 3.30
N ASP A 127 0.21 11.39 2.60
CA ASP A 127 -1.20 11.72 2.76
C ASP A 127 -2.10 10.54 2.37
N SER A 128 -1.77 9.82 1.28
CA SER A 128 -2.52 8.63 0.88
C SER A 128 -2.45 7.54 1.95
N LEU A 129 -1.27 7.31 2.50
CA LEU A 129 -1.09 6.32 3.57
C LEU A 129 -1.89 6.72 4.82
N GLU A 130 -1.82 7.99 5.23
CA GLU A 130 -2.55 8.45 6.41
C GLU A 130 -4.06 8.32 6.21
N THR A 131 -4.55 8.59 5.00
CA THR A 131 -5.97 8.39 4.69
C THR A 131 -6.36 6.92 4.84
N ILE A 132 -5.55 6.01 4.31
CA ILE A 132 -5.77 4.56 4.44
C ILE A 132 -5.83 4.17 5.92
N LYS A 133 -4.84 4.59 6.70
CA LYS A 133 -4.77 4.27 8.14
C LYS A 133 -6.01 4.77 8.88
N LYS A 134 -6.42 6.00 8.60
CA LYS A 134 -7.59 6.60 9.23
C LYS A 134 -8.86 5.82 8.90
N MET A 135 -9.02 5.41 7.65
CA MET A 135 -10.20 4.68 7.22
C MET A 135 -10.26 3.25 7.78
N LEU A 136 -9.10 2.65 8.04
CA LEU A 136 -9.04 1.30 8.59
C LEU A 136 -9.19 1.25 10.12
N ARG A 137 -9.19 2.40 10.79
CA ARG A 137 -9.36 2.44 12.26
C ARG A 137 -10.79 2.20 12.71
N GLY A 138 -11.73 2.53 11.88
CA GLY A 138 -13.14 2.34 12.21
C GLY A 138 -13.59 0.94 11.88
#